data_cf577c260f52dd82358eaaa641d1c1ba
#
_entry.id   cf577c260f52dd82358eaaa641d1c1ba
#
_cell.length_a   1.000
_cell.length_b   1.000
_cell.length_c   1.000
_cell.angle_alpha   90.00
_cell.angle_beta   90.00
_cell.angle_gamma   90.00
#
_symmetry.space_group_name_H-M   'P 1'
#
loop_
_entity.id
_entity.type
_entity.pdbx_description
1 polymer ?
#
loop_
_entity_poly.entity_id
_entity_poly.type
_entity_poly.pdbx_seq_one_letter_code
_entity_poly.pdbx_strand_id
1 'polypeptide(L)'
;NTILQQVELKRRGKLDKVYVTGCLSERYKNNLEEEIPEVDAYFGTMELPNILKTFEADYKTDLMGERLLYTPQHYAYMKISEGCNRTCSFCAIPLMRGQHVSRPIESLVDEAKRLVDRGVKEVMLIAQELTYYGLDIYKKRELPKLLHALADVKGLEWIRLHYAYPSKFPLEIIDAIKERENICNYLDMPLQHAANNMLNLMKRQITREEMEDLIGEIRNRMPDICLRTTLIAGFPGETRDDVEELKTFLQKMRFDRVGIFTYSHEEGTSAHDMVDNI
;
A
#
# COMPACT_ATOMS: atom_id res chain seq x y z
N ASN A 1 -7.99 20.42 11.59
CA ASN A 1 -8.06 21.80 11.07
C ASN A 1 -8.91 21.94 9.78
N THR A 2 -8.71 21.09 8.74
CA THR A 2 -9.46 21.21 7.48
C THR A 2 -10.96 21.04 7.66
N ILE A 3 -11.42 20.06 8.45
CA ILE A 3 -12.86 19.85 8.73
C ILE A 3 -13.45 21.09 9.36
N LEU A 4 -12.82 21.63 10.41
CA LEU A 4 -13.29 22.84 11.11
C LEU A 4 -13.35 24.07 10.20
N GLN A 5 -12.40 24.20 9.25
CA GLN A 5 -12.44 25.27 8.25
C GLN A 5 -13.68 25.15 7.34
N GLN A 6 -14.04 23.95 6.91
CA GLN A 6 -15.21 23.73 6.06
C GLN A 6 -16.50 23.95 6.86
N VAL A 7 -16.56 23.51 8.11
CA VAL A 7 -17.68 23.79 9.01
C VAL A 7 -17.86 25.29 9.21
N GLU A 8 -16.78 26.06 9.37
CA GLU A 8 -16.88 27.52 9.47
C GLU A 8 -17.41 28.18 8.18
N LEU A 9 -17.01 27.66 7.01
CA LEU A 9 -17.60 28.13 5.74
C LEU A 9 -19.09 27.81 5.64
N LYS A 10 -19.53 26.64 6.14
CA LYS A 10 -20.96 26.30 6.24
C LYS A 10 -21.71 27.25 7.17
N ARG A 11 -21.16 27.54 8.36
CA ARG A 11 -21.74 28.50 9.32
C ARG A 11 -21.91 29.90 8.71
N ARG A 12 -21.00 30.29 7.81
CA ARG A 12 -21.06 31.56 7.07
C ARG A 12 -21.98 31.55 5.84
N GLY A 13 -22.68 30.44 5.60
CA GLY A 13 -23.57 30.31 4.44
C GLY A 13 -22.85 30.21 3.08
N LYS A 14 -21.56 29.88 3.07
CA LYS A 14 -20.77 29.68 1.86
C LYS A 14 -20.83 28.25 1.33
N LEU A 15 -21.21 27.29 2.19
CA LEU A 15 -21.42 25.89 1.87
C LEU A 15 -22.75 25.45 2.45
N ASP A 16 -23.51 24.68 1.67
CA ASP A 16 -24.77 24.10 2.13
C ASP A 16 -24.53 22.89 3.03
N LYS A 17 -23.57 22.04 2.67
CA LYS A 17 -23.27 20.79 3.36
C LYS A 17 -21.77 20.51 3.41
N VAL A 18 -21.36 19.78 4.45
CA VAL A 18 -20.00 19.27 4.65
C VAL A 18 -20.05 17.78 4.88
N TYR A 19 -19.34 17.02 4.06
CA TYR A 19 -19.20 15.58 4.18
C TYR A 19 -17.73 15.23 4.40
N VAL A 20 -17.45 14.27 5.29
CA VAL A 20 -16.09 13.79 5.58
C VAL A 20 -15.99 12.33 5.20
N THR A 21 -14.95 11.97 4.46
CA THR A 21 -14.69 10.59 4.02
C THR A 21 -13.21 10.26 4.08
N GLY A 22 -12.89 8.97 4.18
CA GLY A 22 -11.53 8.45 4.10
C GLY A 22 -11.02 7.80 5.39
N CYS A 23 -9.70 7.63 5.49
CA CYS A 23 -9.07 6.86 6.56
C CYS A 23 -9.31 7.42 7.97
N LEU A 24 -9.28 8.75 8.12
CA LEU A 24 -9.56 9.42 9.39
C LEU A 24 -11.01 9.15 9.83
N SER A 25 -11.95 9.34 8.91
CA SER A 25 -13.36 9.10 9.16
C SER A 25 -13.66 7.63 9.48
N GLU A 26 -13.00 6.67 8.80
CA GLU A 26 -13.14 5.24 9.14
C GLU A 26 -12.69 4.95 10.57
N ARG A 27 -11.53 5.48 10.95
CA ARG A 27 -10.87 5.16 12.21
C ARG A 27 -11.53 5.80 13.42
N TYR A 28 -12.03 7.04 13.27
CA TYR A 28 -12.50 7.86 14.37
C TYR A 28 -13.95 8.34 14.20
N LYS A 29 -14.76 7.61 13.43
CA LYS A 29 -16.12 8.01 13.04
C LYS A 29 -16.96 8.47 14.24
N ASN A 30 -17.06 7.62 15.28
CA ASN A 30 -17.88 7.91 16.45
C ASN A 30 -17.40 9.16 17.20
N ASN A 31 -16.09 9.29 17.40
CA ASN A 31 -15.51 10.45 18.06
C ASN A 31 -15.74 11.73 17.25
N LEU A 32 -15.56 11.67 15.93
CA LEU A 32 -15.77 12.82 15.05
C LEU A 32 -17.24 13.24 14.98
N GLU A 33 -18.18 12.29 15.01
CA GLU A 33 -19.62 12.56 15.07
C GLU A 33 -20.01 13.27 16.37
N GLU A 34 -19.39 12.90 17.49
CA GLU A 34 -19.60 13.54 18.80
C GLU A 34 -18.93 14.92 18.91
N GLU A 35 -17.68 15.04 18.45
CA GLU A 35 -16.88 16.27 18.61
C GLU A 35 -17.23 17.36 17.57
N ILE A 36 -17.65 16.97 16.37
CA ILE A 36 -17.95 17.89 15.27
C ILE A 36 -19.31 17.53 14.64
N PRO A 37 -20.42 17.73 15.39
CA PRO A 37 -21.76 17.36 14.94
C PRO A 37 -22.30 18.24 13.79
N GLU A 38 -21.63 19.33 13.43
CA GLU A 38 -22.01 20.20 12.31
C GLU A 38 -21.69 19.63 10.94
N VAL A 39 -20.91 18.55 10.86
CA VAL A 39 -20.69 17.77 9.64
C VAL A 39 -21.97 16.98 9.31
N ASP A 40 -22.42 17.04 8.06
CA ASP A 40 -23.70 16.42 7.66
C ASP A 40 -23.65 14.90 7.58
N ALA A 41 -22.48 14.33 7.24
CA ALA A 41 -22.23 12.89 7.38
C ALA A 41 -20.74 12.55 7.31
N TYR A 42 -20.39 11.45 7.97
CA TYR A 42 -19.07 10.82 7.96
C TYR A 42 -19.14 9.47 7.26
N PHE A 43 -18.26 9.26 6.29
CA PHE A 43 -18.17 8.02 5.52
C PHE A 43 -16.80 7.37 5.69
N GLY A 44 -16.78 6.05 5.82
CA GLY A 44 -15.57 5.25 5.87
C GLY A 44 -14.93 5.05 4.49
N THR A 45 -13.84 4.30 4.47
CA THR A 45 -13.03 4.06 3.26
C THR A 45 -13.70 3.19 2.22
N MET A 46 -14.67 2.35 2.62
CA MET A 46 -15.40 1.41 1.77
C MET A 46 -16.84 1.87 1.48
N GLU A 47 -17.23 3.07 1.92
CA GLU A 47 -18.61 3.55 1.84
C GLU A 47 -18.92 4.37 0.57
N LEU A 48 -18.15 4.21 -0.52
CA LEU A 48 -18.43 4.89 -1.79
C LEU A 48 -19.88 4.73 -2.28
N PRO A 49 -20.53 3.56 -2.20
CA PRO A 49 -21.94 3.43 -2.57
C PRO A 49 -22.86 4.33 -1.75
N ASN A 50 -22.60 4.46 -0.44
CA ASN A 50 -23.38 5.31 0.46
C ASN A 50 -23.17 6.82 0.15
N ILE A 51 -21.93 7.20 -0.19
CA ILE A 51 -21.61 8.56 -0.64
C ILE A 51 -22.42 8.89 -1.90
N LEU A 52 -22.39 8.04 -2.92
CA LEU A 52 -23.11 8.26 -4.17
C LEU A 52 -24.62 8.33 -3.96
N LYS A 53 -25.17 7.45 -3.10
CA LYS A 53 -26.60 7.49 -2.73
C LYS A 53 -26.98 8.83 -2.08
N THR A 54 -26.11 9.42 -1.27
CA THR A 54 -26.33 10.72 -0.63
C THR A 54 -26.45 11.86 -1.67
N PHE A 55 -25.79 11.70 -2.83
CA PHE A 55 -25.86 12.61 -3.96
C PHE A 55 -26.89 12.19 -5.02
N GLU A 56 -27.78 11.26 -4.72
CA GLU A 56 -28.77 10.70 -5.66
C GLU A 56 -28.13 10.14 -6.95
N ALA A 57 -26.87 9.71 -6.85
CA ALA A 57 -26.12 9.14 -7.95
C ALA A 57 -26.16 7.62 -7.90
N ASP A 58 -26.39 6.98 -9.05
CA ASP A 58 -26.36 5.52 -9.16
C ASP A 58 -24.92 4.99 -9.07
N TYR A 59 -24.73 4.01 -8.18
CA TYR A 59 -23.50 3.25 -8.17
C TYR A 59 -23.51 2.20 -9.28
N LYS A 60 -22.79 2.47 -10.36
CA LYS A 60 -22.58 1.51 -11.45
C LYS A 60 -21.25 0.82 -11.27
N THR A 61 -21.29 -0.45 -10.93
CA THR A 61 -20.10 -1.30 -10.76
C THR A 61 -19.23 -1.30 -12.03
N ASP A 62 -19.86 -1.17 -13.20
CA ASP A 62 -19.20 -1.12 -14.51
C ASP A 62 -18.34 0.13 -14.72
N LEU A 63 -18.60 1.20 -13.96
CA LEU A 63 -17.80 2.43 -13.98
C LEU A 63 -16.61 2.38 -13.00
N MET A 64 -16.44 1.30 -12.25
CA MET A 64 -15.24 1.09 -11.43
C MET A 64 -14.01 0.93 -12.35
N GLY A 65 -13.22 1.97 -12.44
CA GLY A 65 -12.08 2.07 -13.37
C GLY A 65 -12.21 3.24 -14.34
N GLU A 66 -13.41 3.83 -14.50
CA GLU A 66 -13.60 5.08 -15.22
C GLU A 66 -13.44 6.29 -14.28
N ARG A 67 -12.22 6.42 -13.74
CA ARG A 67 -11.89 7.54 -12.87
C ARG A 67 -11.21 8.66 -13.65
N LEU A 68 -11.39 9.88 -13.18
CA LEU A 68 -10.56 11.00 -13.63
C LEU A 68 -9.14 10.80 -13.09
N LEU A 69 -8.14 10.86 -13.98
CA LEU A 69 -6.75 10.77 -13.61
C LEU A 69 -6.22 12.15 -13.23
N TYR A 70 -5.63 12.25 -12.04
CA TYR A 70 -4.90 13.44 -11.59
C TYR A 70 -3.38 13.30 -11.79
N THR A 71 -2.92 12.13 -12.24
CA THR A 71 -1.53 11.90 -12.66
C THR A 71 -1.30 12.49 -14.05
N PRO A 72 -0.03 12.79 -14.42
CA PRO A 72 0.33 13.00 -15.81
C PRO A 72 -0.20 11.88 -16.70
N GLN A 73 -0.55 12.21 -17.95
CA GLN A 73 -1.28 11.30 -18.84
C GLN A 73 -0.57 9.97 -19.11
N HIS A 74 0.77 9.95 -19.04
CA HIS A 74 1.57 8.78 -19.39
C HIS A 74 1.61 7.67 -18.34
N TYR A 75 1.17 7.92 -17.09
CA TYR A 75 1.13 6.87 -16.07
C TYR A 75 -0.12 6.92 -15.18
N ALA A 76 -0.46 5.79 -14.60
CA ALA A 76 -1.54 5.68 -13.63
C ALA A 76 -1.21 4.69 -12.51
N TYR A 77 -1.71 4.96 -11.30
CA TYR A 77 -1.73 3.97 -10.24
C TYR A 77 -2.90 3.01 -10.43
N MET A 78 -2.65 1.73 -10.35
CA MET A 78 -3.68 0.69 -10.43
C MET A 78 -3.73 -0.05 -9.09
N LYS A 79 -4.81 0.14 -8.35
CA LYS A 79 -5.04 -0.58 -7.10
C LYS A 79 -5.54 -1.98 -7.40
N ILE A 80 -4.74 -3.00 -7.06
CA ILE A 80 -5.07 -4.41 -7.31
C ILE A 80 -5.78 -5.09 -6.14
N SER A 81 -5.61 -4.56 -4.94
CA SER A 81 -6.29 -5.00 -3.72
C SER A 81 -6.42 -3.87 -2.71
N GLU A 82 -7.31 -4.02 -1.72
CA GLU A 82 -7.51 -3.12 -0.60
C GLU A 82 -7.33 -3.88 0.71
N GLY A 83 -6.89 -3.17 1.77
CA GLY A 83 -6.71 -3.75 3.09
C GLY A 83 -5.46 -4.63 3.24
N CYS A 84 -5.21 -5.09 4.47
CA CYS A 84 -4.03 -5.89 4.79
C CYS A 84 -4.28 -6.80 5.99
N ASN A 85 -3.89 -8.08 5.88
CA ASN A 85 -3.99 -9.06 6.96
C ASN A 85 -2.67 -9.22 7.76
N ARG A 86 -1.66 -8.38 7.50
CA ARG A 86 -0.42 -8.38 8.29
C ARG A 86 -0.66 -7.70 9.64
N THR A 87 0.02 -8.19 10.65
CA THR A 87 -0.12 -7.75 12.05
C THR A 87 1.06 -6.91 12.52
N CYS A 88 1.70 -6.13 11.63
CA CYS A 88 2.82 -5.28 11.99
C CYS A 88 2.44 -4.35 13.15
N SER A 89 3.26 -4.30 14.19
CA SER A 89 2.90 -3.65 15.46
C SER A 89 2.68 -2.13 15.37
N PHE A 90 3.31 -1.48 14.40
CA PHE A 90 3.25 -0.03 14.17
C PHE A 90 2.14 0.39 13.18
N CYS A 91 1.43 -0.57 12.58
CA CYS A 91 0.64 -0.27 11.39
C CYS A 91 -0.86 -0.19 11.71
N ALA A 92 -1.46 0.97 11.43
CA ALA A 92 -2.90 1.21 11.58
C ALA A 92 -3.72 0.84 10.32
N ILE A 93 -3.10 0.33 9.26
CA ILE A 93 -3.80 0.00 8.00
C ILE A 93 -4.99 -0.96 8.21
N PRO A 94 -4.88 -2.06 9.00
CA PRO A 94 -6.04 -2.94 9.23
C PRO A 94 -7.22 -2.21 9.89
N LEU A 95 -6.97 -1.20 10.72
CA LEU A 95 -8.01 -0.38 11.37
C LEU A 95 -8.71 0.58 10.40
N MET A 96 -8.04 0.98 9.31
CA MET A 96 -8.52 1.97 8.36
C MET A 96 -9.02 1.38 7.05
N ARG A 97 -8.46 0.24 6.63
CA ARG A 97 -8.71 -0.38 5.31
C ARG A 97 -9.26 -1.79 5.41
N GLY A 98 -9.37 -2.33 6.63
CA GLY A 98 -9.90 -3.65 6.88
C GLY A 98 -9.01 -4.79 6.36
N GLN A 99 -9.63 -5.93 6.15
CA GLN A 99 -8.97 -7.13 5.65
C GLN A 99 -8.60 -7.00 4.17
N HIS A 100 -7.64 -7.82 3.73
CA HIS A 100 -7.20 -7.87 2.34
C HIS A 100 -8.31 -8.37 1.42
N VAL A 101 -8.66 -7.57 0.42
CA VAL A 101 -9.66 -7.88 -0.63
C VAL A 101 -9.04 -7.62 -1.99
N SER A 102 -8.87 -8.68 -2.78
CA SER A 102 -8.31 -8.62 -4.13
C SER A 102 -9.37 -8.28 -5.16
N ARG A 103 -8.96 -7.59 -6.21
CA ARG A 103 -9.79 -7.40 -7.41
C ARG A 103 -9.56 -8.55 -8.40
N PRO A 104 -10.60 -9.02 -9.15
CA PRO A 104 -10.43 -10.05 -10.16
C PRO A 104 -9.44 -9.64 -11.26
N ILE A 105 -8.68 -10.61 -11.80
CA ILE A 105 -7.71 -10.39 -12.88
C ILE A 105 -8.38 -9.74 -14.08
N GLU A 106 -9.54 -10.23 -14.46
CA GLU A 106 -10.29 -9.75 -15.62
C GLU A 106 -10.64 -8.26 -15.49
N SER A 107 -11.11 -7.85 -14.31
CA SER A 107 -11.42 -6.44 -14.02
C SER A 107 -10.19 -5.53 -14.13
N LEU A 108 -9.02 -6.01 -13.68
CA LEU A 108 -7.77 -5.27 -13.75
C LEU A 108 -7.23 -5.16 -15.17
N VAL A 109 -7.34 -6.24 -15.96
CA VAL A 109 -6.98 -6.24 -17.39
C VAL A 109 -7.86 -5.27 -18.18
N ASP A 110 -9.17 -5.24 -17.91
CA ASP A 110 -10.08 -4.33 -18.59
C ASP A 110 -9.84 -2.87 -18.18
N GLU A 111 -9.47 -2.61 -16.90
CA GLU A 111 -9.02 -1.27 -16.49
C GLU A 111 -7.72 -0.89 -17.21
N ALA A 112 -6.76 -1.79 -17.33
CA ALA A 112 -5.50 -1.53 -18.04
C ALA A 112 -5.74 -1.15 -19.50
N LYS A 113 -6.62 -1.87 -20.21
CA LYS A 113 -7.00 -1.53 -21.59
C LYS A 113 -7.58 -0.12 -21.70
N ARG A 114 -8.55 0.21 -20.84
CA ARG A 114 -9.15 1.57 -20.80
C ARG A 114 -8.12 2.66 -20.49
N LEU A 115 -7.15 2.39 -19.61
CA LEU A 115 -6.06 3.33 -19.32
C LEU A 115 -5.17 3.54 -20.53
N VAL A 116 -4.80 2.47 -21.24
CA VAL A 116 -4.01 2.53 -22.48
C VAL A 116 -4.75 3.31 -23.57
N ASP A 117 -6.05 3.07 -23.76
CA ASP A 117 -6.89 3.81 -24.72
C ASP A 117 -6.92 5.32 -24.43
N ARG A 118 -6.69 5.72 -23.16
CA ARG A 118 -6.56 7.11 -22.72
C ARG A 118 -5.14 7.66 -22.80
N GLY A 119 -4.18 6.89 -23.31
CA GLY A 119 -2.79 7.30 -23.51
C GLY A 119 -1.84 6.95 -22.37
N VAL A 120 -2.28 6.18 -21.36
CA VAL A 120 -1.39 5.70 -20.29
C VAL A 120 -0.42 4.67 -20.86
N LYS A 121 0.86 4.82 -20.52
CA LYS A 121 1.96 3.95 -20.94
C LYS A 121 2.52 3.11 -19.80
N GLU A 122 2.44 3.61 -18.58
CA GLU A 122 2.92 2.93 -17.37
C GLU A 122 1.79 2.75 -16.38
N VAL A 123 1.64 1.53 -15.82
CA VAL A 123 0.81 1.28 -14.65
C VAL A 123 1.68 0.92 -13.45
N MET A 124 1.44 1.61 -12.33
CA MET A 124 2.04 1.29 -11.05
C MET A 124 1.05 0.47 -10.24
N LEU A 125 1.34 -0.81 -10.03
CA LEU A 125 0.51 -1.69 -9.22
C LEU A 125 0.68 -1.34 -7.74
N ILE A 126 -0.42 -0.97 -7.11
CA ILE A 126 -0.43 -0.60 -5.69
C ILE A 126 -1.40 -1.47 -4.90
N ALA A 127 -0.99 -1.78 -3.68
CA ALA A 127 -1.78 -2.41 -2.62
C ALA A 127 -1.10 -2.09 -1.29
N GLN A 128 -1.77 -2.37 -0.18
CA GLN A 128 -1.12 -2.37 1.12
C GLN A 128 -0.19 -3.58 1.28
N GLU A 129 -0.44 -4.67 0.53
CA GLU A 129 0.39 -5.86 0.47
C GLU A 129 0.16 -6.62 -0.85
N LEU A 130 1.11 -6.52 -1.78
CA LEU A 130 0.99 -7.13 -3.12
C LEU A 130 1.08 -8.65 -3.09
N THR A 131 1.93 -9.22 -2.21
CA THR A 131 2.22 -10.67 -2.24
C THR A 131 1.05 -11.54 -1.80
N TYR A 132 -0.01 -10.94 -1.22
CA TYR A 132 -1.24 -11.63 -0.87
C TYR A 132 -2.30 -11.66 -1.98
N TYR A 133 -2.04 -10.97 -3.09
CA TYR A 133 -3.00 -10.89 -4.18
C TYR A 133 -3.51 -12.28 -4.60
N GLY A 134 -4.81 -12.43 -4.59
CA GLY A 134 -5.51 -13.65 -5.00
C GLY A 134 -5.81 -14.66 -3.90
N LEU A 135 -5.18 -14.56 -2.71
CA LEU A 135 -5.41 -15.53 -1.62
C LEU A 135 -6.88 -15.61 -1.19
N ASP A 136 -7.59 -14.48 -1.17
CA ASP A 136 -8.99 -14.39 -0.77
C ASP A 136 -9.94 -14.96 -1.84
N ILE A 137 -9.75 -14.60 -3.11
CA ILE A 137 -10.67 -14.97 -4.20
C ILE A 137 -10.27 -16.26 -4.93
N TYR A 138 -8.96 -16.54 -5.12
CA TYR A 138 -8.47 -17.73 -5.85
C TYR A 138 -7.90 -18.82 -4.94
N LYS A 139 -7.82 -18.59 -3.61
CA LYS A 139 -7.24 -19.48 -2.59
C LYS A 139 -5.74 -19.77 -2.79
N LYS A 140 -5.07 -19.00 -3.60
CA LYS A 140 -3.62 -19.03 -3.86
C LYS A 140 -3.11 -17.65 -4.28
N ARG A 141 -1.80 -17.45 -4.18
CA ARG A 141 -1.17 -16.21 -4.63
C ARG A 141 -1.11 -16.18 -6.15
N GLU A 142 -1.75 -15.20 -6.77
CA GLU A 142 -1.93 -15.10 -8.21
C GLU A 142 -1.29 -13.84 -8.81
N LEU A 143 -0.41 -13.16 -8.06
CA LEU A 143 0.28 -11.97 -8.59
C LEU A 143 1.08 -12.27 -9.87
N PRO A 144 1.85 -13.38 -9.99
CA PRO A 144 2.52 -13.72 -11.24
C PRO A 144 1.57 -13.85 -12.42
N LYS A 145 0.41 -14.51 -12.22
CA LYS A 145 -0.62 -14.65 -13.26
C LYS A 145 -1.21 -13.30 -13.65
N LEU A 146 -1.47 -12.41 -12.69
CA LEU A 146 -1.91 -11.04 -12.98
C LEU A 146 -0.86 -10.29 -13.80
N LEU A 147 0.43 -10.39 -13.45
CA LEU A 147 1.53 -9.74 -14.17
C LEU A 147 1.58 -10.17 -15.63
N HIS A 148 1.49 -11.46 -15.90
CA HIS A 148 1.43 -11.98 -17.28
C HIS A 148 0.22 -11.45 -18.04
N ALA A 149 -0.97 -11.46 -17.41
CA ALA A 149 -2.19 -10.99 -18.06
C ALA A 149 -2.14 -9.48 -18.36
N LEU A 150 -1.55 -8.67 -17.48
CA LEU A 150 -1.34 -7.24 -17.73
C LEU A 150 -0.25 -7.00 -18.79
N ALA A 151 0.81 -7.80 -18.78
CA ALA A 151 1.89 -7.69 -19.76
C ALA A 151 1.41 -7.97 -21.21
N ASP A 152 0.35 -8.76 -21.37
CA ASP A 152 -0.27 -9.04 -22.67
C ASP A 152 -1.18 -7.89 -23.19
N VAL A 153 -1.43 -6.83 -22.39
CA VAL A 153 -2.23 -5.68 -22.82
C VAL A 153 -1.43 -4.82 -23.80
N LYS A 154 -1.87 -4.81 -25.05
CA LYS A 154 -1.22 -4.05 -26.13
C LYS A 154 -1.19 -2.55 -25.81
N GLY A 155 -0.03 -1.92 -25.95
CA GLY A 155 0.18 -0.51 -25.70
C GLY A 155 0.52 -0.16 -24.23
N LEU A 156 0.49 -1.13 -23.32
CA LEU A 156 1.03 -0.98 -21.97
C LEU A 156 2.54 -1.27 -22.03
N GLU A 157 3.33 -0.21 -21.87
CA GLU A 157 4.78 -0.27 -22.06
C GLU A 157 5.53 -0.59 -20.78
N TRP A 158 5.00 -0.16 -19.60
CA TRP A 158 5.65 -0.39 -18.32
C TRP A 158 4.67 -0.80 -17.22
N ILE A 159 5.03 -1.83 -16.46
CA ILE A 159 4.34 -2.31 -15.27
C ILE A 159 5.31 -2.27 -14.11
N ARG A 160 4.99 -1.53 -13.04
CA ARG A 160 5.85 -1.36 -11.86
C ARG A 160 5.15 -1.85 -10.59
N LEU A 161 5.90 -2.58 -9.75
CA LEU A 161 5.38 -3.13 -8.50
C LEU A 161 5.79 -2.28 -7.30
N HIS A 162 4.83 -2.01 -6.39
CA HIS A 162 5.07 -1.32 -5.13
C HIS A 162 4.53 -2.12 -3.94
N TYR A 163 5.27 -2.11 -2.80
CA TYR A 163 4.86 -2.72 -1.53
C TYR A 163 4.82 -4.26 -1.51
N ALA A 164 5.90 -4.89 -1.89
CA ALA A 164 6.09 -6.32 -1.71
C ALA A 164 6.57 -6.66 -0.29
N TYR A 165 5.84 -7.49 0.44
CA TYR A 165 6.22 -7.89 1.80
C TYR A 165 7.30 -8.99 1.75
N PRO A 166 8.37 -8.92 2.59
CA PRO A 166 9.49 -9.84 2.48
C PRO A 166 9.19 -11.26 2.98
N SER A 167 8.43 -11.42 4.08
CA SER A 167 8.19 -12.75 4.66
C SER A 167 7.38 -13.65 3.73
N LYS A 168 7.94 -14.83 3.43
CA LYS A 168 7.35 -15.81 2.51
C LYS A 168 7.07 -15.20 1.13
N PHE A 169 8.00 -14.38 0.65
CA PHE A 169 7.91 -13.77 -0.67
C PHE A 169 7.89 -14.84 -1.78
N PRO A 170 6.92 -14.82 -2.69
CA PRO A 170 6.86 -15.78 -3.80
C PRO A 170 7.87 -15.40 -4.88
N LEU A 171 8.92 -16.19 -5.03
CA LEU A 171 10.00 -15.94 -6.00
C LEU A 171 9.53 -16.01 -7.45
N GLU A 172 8.40 -16.64 -7.71
CA GLU A 172 7.72 -16.64 -9.02
C GLU A 172 7.37 -15.24 -9.52
N ILE A 173 7.31 -14.24 -8.62
CA ILE A 173 7.15 -12.83 -9.02
C ILE A 173 8.39 -12.35 -9.78
N ILE A 174 9.59 -12.75 -9.35
CA ILE A 174 10.85 -12.41 -10.03
C ILE A 174 10.93 -13.09 -11.39
N ASP A 175 10.50 -14.34 -11.46
CA ASP A 175 10.46 -15.08 -12.72
C ASP A 175 9.51 -14.38 -13.71
N ALA A 176 8.32 -13.95 -13.26
CA ALA A 176 7.37 -13.19 -14.08
C ALA A 176 7.94 -11.83 -14.56
N ILE A 177 8.68 -11.12 -13.70
CA ILE A 177 9.37 -9.88 -14.09
C ILE A 177 10.39 -10.16 -15.19
N LYS A 178 11.20 -11.21 -15.02
CA LYS A 178 12.26 -11.58 -15.97
C LYS A 178 11.71 -12.03 -17.33
N GLU A 179 10.56 -12.68 -17.35
CA GLU A 179 9.95 -13.22 -18.57
C GLU A 179 9.28 -12.17 -19.47
N ARG A 180 9.08 -10.94 -18.96
CA ARG A 180 8.28 -9.91 -19.65
C ARG A 180 9.03 -8.57 -19.70
N GLU A 181 9.43 -8.16 -20.89
CA GLU A 181 10.20 -6.92 -21.13
C GLU A 181 9.48 -5.64 -20.68
N ASN A 182 8.14 -5.64 -20.66
CA ASN A 182 7.34 -4.51 -20.21
C ASN A 182 7.05 -4.49 -18.69
N ILE A 183 7.58 -5.44 -17.93
CA ILE A 183 7.58 -5.35 -16.47
C ILE A 183 8.93 -4.78 -16.03
N CYS A 184 8.88 -3.69 -15.25
CA CYS A 184 10.10 -3.02 -14.79
C CYS A 184 10.97 -3.94 -13.93
N ASN A 185 12.28 -3.97 -14.19
CA ASN A 185 13.27 -4.62 -13.32
C ASN A 185 13.39 -3.86 -11.99
N TYR A 186 12.31 -3.79 -11.24
CA TYR A 186 12.15 -2.99 -10.04
C TYR A 186 11.27 -3.67 -9.00
N LEU A 187 11.71 -3.67 -7.76
CA LEU A 187 10.94 -4.18 -6.64
C LEU A 187 11.07 -3.26 -5.43
N ASP A 188 9.93 -2.81 -4.91
CA ASP A 188 9.84 -2.05 -3.66
C ASP A 188 9.45 -3.00 -2.53
N MET A 189 10.40 -3.26 -1.61
CA MET A 189 10.25 -4.20 -0.50
C MET A 189 10.56 -3.50 0.83
N PRO A 190 9.56 -2.93 1.51
CA PRO A 190 9.75 -2.30 2.80
C PRO A 190 10.15 -3.30 3.88
N LEU A 191 11.41 -3.31 4.30
CA LEU A 191 11.93 -4.20 5.33
C LEU A 191 11.65 -3.70 6.74
N GLN A 192 11.65 -2.40 6.92
CA GLN A 192 11.40 -1.62 8.14
C GLN A 192 12.59 -1.59 9.11
N HIS A 193 13.28 -2.70 9.35
CA HIS A 193 14.50 -2.81 10.15
C HIS A 193 15.33 -4.03 9.71
N ALA A 194 16.52 -4.24 10.32
CA ALA A 194 17.35 -5.40 10.09
C ALA A 194 17.77 -6.13 11.38
N ALA A 195 17.77 -5.48 12.54
CA ALA A 195 18.05 -6.15 13.80
C ALA A 195 16.90 -7.09 14.19
N ASN A 196 17.22 -8.34 14.55
CA ASN A 196 16.21 -9.37 14.81
C ASN A 196 15.28 -9.05 15.98
N ASN A 197 15.78 -8.40 17.05
CA ASN A 197 14.95 -7.92 18.15
C ASN A 197 13.92 -6.89 17.65
N MET A 198 14.32 -5.95 16.80
CA MET A 198 13.43 -4.95 16.21
C MET A 198 12.41 -5.59 15.27
N LEU A 199 12.84 -6.49 14.39
CA LEU A 199 11.95 -7.23 13.50
C LEU A 199 10.88 -8.01 14.28
N ASN A 200 11.24 -8.58 15.42
CA ASN A 200 10.31 -9.29 16.31
C ASN A 200 9.33 -8.31 16.99
N LEU A 201 9.81 -7.20 17.55
CA LEU A 201 8.95 -6.15 18.15
C LEU A 201 8.00 -5.54 17.12
N MET A 202 8.46 -5.33 15.89
CA MET A 202 7.68 -4.86 14.76
C MET A 202 6.75 -5.94 14.17
N LYS A 203 6.83 -7.20 14.64
CA LYS A 203 6.05 -8.35 14.16
C LYS A 203 6.22 -8.59 12.65
N ARG A 204 7.46 -8.47 12.14
CA ARG A 204 7.74 -8.59 10.69
C ARG A 204 7.72 -10.02 10.17
N GLN A 205 7.73 -11.03 11.06
CA GLN A 205 7.66 -12.44 10.68
C GLN A 205 8.77 -12.87 9.71
N ILE A 206 9.94 -12.28 9.84
CA ILE A 206 11.14 -12.57 9.07
C ILE A 206 12.35 -12.17 9.90
N THR A 207 13.46 -12.92 9.77
CA THR A 207 14.74 -12.59 10.41
C THR A 207 15.66 -11.86 9.42
N ARG A 208 16.75 -11.31 9.95
CA ARG A 208 17.81 -10.69 9.15
C ARG A 208 18.39 -11.67 8.15
N GLU A 209 18.72 -12.87 8.61
CA GLU A 209 19.31 -13.92 7.79
C GLU A 209 18.39 -14.30 6.64
N GLU A 210 17.11 -14.51 6.93
CA GLU A 210 16.08 -14.78 5.89
C GLU A 210 15.95 -13.62 4.88
N MET A 211 16.11 -12.37 5.32
CA MET A 211 16.11 -11.22 4.38
C MET A 211 17.37 -11.20 3.51
N GLU A 212 18.54 -11.49 4.09
CA GLU A 212 19.80 -11.57 3.36
C GLU A 212 19.75 -12.66 2.28
N ASP A 213 19.23 -13.84 2.65
CA ASP A 213 19.05 -14.98 1.74
C ASP A 213 18.03 -14.63 0.62
N LEU A 214 16.90 -14.02 0.97
CA LEU A 214 15.89 -13.61 0.01
C LEU A 214 16.45 -12.60 -1.01
N ILE A 215 17.15 -11.55 -0.54
CA ILE A 215 17.77 -10.55 -1.43
C ILE A 215 18.85 -11.19 -2.31
N GLY A 216 19.64 -12.10 -1.74
CA GLY A 216 20.62 -12.88 -2.49
C GLY A 216 19.97 -13.69 -3.61
N GLU A 217 18.91 -14.41 -3.30
CA GLU A 217 18.17 -15.23 -4.27
C GLU A 217 17.52 -14.37 -5.36
N ILE A 218 16.91 -13.22 -5.00
CA ILE A 218 16.35 -12.28 -5.97
C ILE A 218 17.43 -11.83 -6.94
N ARG A 219 18.61 -11.42 -6.46
CA ARG A 219 19.71 -10.96 -7.32
C ARG A 219 20.35 -12.07 -8.13
N ASN A 220 20.38 -13.30 -7.61
CA ASN A 220 20.86 -14.45 -8.38
C ASN A 220 19.95 -14.73 -9.59
N ARG A 221 18.63 -14.59 -9.41
CA ARG A 221 17.67 -14.76 -10.52
C ARG A 221 17.69 -13.59 -11.51
N MET A 222 17.87 -12.36 -10.97
CA MET A 222 17.82 -11.11 -11.73
C MET A 222 18.90 -10.14 -11.23
N PRO A 223 20.13 -10.21 -11.75
CA PRO A 223 21.27 -9.41 -11.27
C PRO A 223 21.12 -7.89 -11.45
N ASP A 224 20.31 -7.46 -12.41
CA ASP A 224 20.03 -6.06 -12.77
C ASP A 224 18.77 -5.48 -12.11
N ILE A 225 18.16 -6.20 -11.17
CA ILE A 225 16.97 -5.71 -10.48
C ILE A 225 17.29 -4.50 -9.60
N CYS A 226 16.52 -3.43 -9.75
CA CYS A 226 16.57 -2.28 -8.87
C CYS A 226 15.75 -2.56 -7.60
N LEU A 227 16.40 -2.64 -6.46
CA LEU A 227 15.76 -2.87 -5.16
C LEU A 227 15.61 -1.58 -4.38
N ARG A 228 14.36 -1.25 -4.05
CA ARG A 228 14.01 -0.18 -3.11
C ARG A 228 13.56 -0.77 -1.78
N THR A 229 13.97 -0.15 -0.68
CA THR A 229 13.47 -0.48 0.66
C THR A 229 13.07 0.76 1.44
N THR A 230 12.28 0.55 2.48
CA THR A 230 11.87 1.57 3.44
C THR A 230 12.14 1.05 4.85
N LEU A 231 12.64 1.94 5.70
CA LEU A 231 13.03 1.64 7.08
C LEU A 231 12.36 2.63 8.04
N ILE A 232 12.21 2.20 9.29
CA ILE A 232 11.73 3.00 10.42
C ILE A 232 12.88 3.10 11.42
N ALA A 233 13.21 4.32 11.82
CA ALA A 233 14.18 4.61 12.88
C ALA A 233 13.44 5.22 14.08
N GLY A 234 13.98 5.01 15.28
CA GLY A 234 13.35 5.50 16.52
C GLY A 234 12.12 4.69 16.93
N PHE A 235 12.08 3.39 16.60
CA PHE A 235 11.03 2.50 17.06
C PHE A 235 11.21 2.17 18.56
N PRO A 236 10.14 2.08 19.38
CA PRO A 236 10.26 1.78 20.82
C PRO A 236 11.13 0.56 21.10
N GLY A 237 12.14 0.73 21.93
CA GLY A 237 13.11 -0.29 22.28
C GLY A 237 14.33 -0.39 21.32
N GLU A 238 14.42 0.46 20.29
CA GLU A 238 15.60 0.53 19.43
C GLU A 238 16.81 1.04 20.21
N THR A 239 17.95 0.39 20.07
CA THR A 239 19.21 0.78 20.69
C THR A 239 20.23 1.28 19.65
N ARG A 240 21.32 1.89 20.14
CA ARG A 240 22.43 2.30 19.24
C ARG A 240 23.03 1.11 18.51
N ASP A 241 23.11 -0.04 19.16
CA ASP A 241 23.65 -1.26 18.55
C ASP A 241 22.74 -1.77 17.42
N ASP A 242 21.41 -1.68 17.59
CA ASP A 242 20.44 -2.00 16.53
C ASP A 242 20.60 -1.10 15.31
N VAL A 243 20.87 0.19 15.54
CA VAL A 243 21.15 1.15 14.45
C VAL A 243 22.45 0.82 13.72
N GLU A 244 23.52 0.46 14.44
CA GLU A 244 24.78 0.06 13.82
C GLU A 244 24.63 -1.26 13.04
N GLU A 245 23.84 -2.19 13.55
CA GLU A 245 23.48 -3.42 12.86
C GLU A 245 22.71 -3.12 11.56
N LEU A 246 21.74 -2.21 11.61
CA LEU A 246 21.00 -1.76 10.43
C LEU A 246 21.92 -1.12 9.38
N LYS A 247 22.85 -0.26 9.78
CA LYS A 247 23.83 0.35 8.87
C LYS A 247 24.71 -0.73 8.19
N THR A 248 25.19 -1.70 8.97
CA THR A 248 25.98 -2.81 8.46
C THR A 248 25.22 -3.62 7.42
N PHE A 249 23.95 -3.91 7.71
CA PHE A 249 23.05 -4.59 6.79
C PHE A 249 22.87 -3.81 5.48
N LEU A 250 22.62 -2.50 5.56
CA LEU A 250 22.46 -1.64 4.37
C LEU A 250 23.73 -1.62 3.51
N GLN A 251 24.90 -1.52 4.14
CA GLN A 251 26.20 -1.56 3.44
C GLN A 251 26.43 -2.89 2.72
N LYS A 252 26.00 -4.02 3.35
CA LYS A 252 26.11 -5.35 2.79
C LYS A 252 25.10 -5.56 1.65
N MET A 253 23.84 -5.14 1.85
CA MET A 253 22.75 -5.41 0.90
C MET A 253 22.74 -4.44 -0.29
N ARG A 254 23.33 -3.23 -0.19
CA ARG A 254 23.51 -2.29 -1.31
C ARG A 254 22.23 -2.06 -2.11
N PHE A 255 21.18 -1.59 -1.44
CA PHE A 255 19.92 -1.20 -2.11
C PHE A 255 20.16 0.01 -3.03
N ASP A 256 19.44 0.04 -4.16
CA ASP A 256 19.47 1.16 -5.10
C ASP A 256 18.77 2.39 -4.56
N ARG A 257 17.72 2.17 -3.76
CA ARG A 257 16.93 3.22 -3.11
C ARG A 257 16.59 2.83 -1.67
N VAL A 258 16.80 3.76 -0.74
CA VAL A 258 16.45 3.60 0.68
C VAL A 258 15.67 4.83 1.13
N GLY A 259 14.47 4.61 1.65
CA GLY A 259 13.72 5.61 2.40
C GLY A 259 13.80 5.31 3.89
N ILE A 260 14.01 6.33 4.73
CA ILE A 260 14.00 6.19 6.18
C ILE A 260 12.99 7.17 6.74
N PHE A 261 12.10 6.67 7.61
CA PHE A 261 11.11 7.46 8.33
C PHE A 261 11.35 7.33 9.84
N THR A 262 11.11 8.39 10.56
CA THR A 262 11.03 8.32 12.02
C THR A 262 9.73 7.62 12.42
N TYR A 263 9.79 6.81 13.47
CA TYR A 263 8.59 6.20 14.05
C TYR A 263 7.60 7.29 14.51
N SER A 264 6.34 7.05 14.27
CA SER A 264 5.23 7.85 14.78
C SER A 264 4.30 6.97 15.59
N HIS A 265 3.94 7.42 16.78
CA HIS A 265 2.95 6.75 17.62
C HIS A 265 1.58 6.82 16.98
N GLU A 266 1.01 5.65 16.69
CA GLU A 266 -0.31 5.52 16.07
C GLU A 266 -1.27 4.84 17.05
N GLU A 267 -2.25 5.56 17.54
CA GLU A 267 -3.27 5.06 18.46
C GLU A 267 -3.93 3.76 17.98
N GLY A 268 -4.22 2.85 18.89
CA GLY A 268 -4.86 1.56 18.59
C GLY A 268 -3.94 0.54 17.91
N THR A 269 -2.65 0.87 17.69
CA THR A 269 -1.64 -0.11 17.25
C THR A 269 -0.93 -0.72 18.47
N SER A 270 -0.44 -1.96 18.34
CA SER A 270 0.24 -2.59 19.48
C SER A 270 1.62 -1.97 19.83
N ALA A 271 2.18 -1.16 18.92
CA ALA A 271 3.40 -0.42 19.21
C ALA A 271 3.14 0.89 19.99
N HIS A 272 1.91 1.41 19.93
CA HIS A 272 1.53 2.61 20.68
C HIS A 272 1.71 2.45 22.20
N ASP A 273 1.43 1.24 22.72
CA ASP A 273 1.51 0.95 24.14
C ASP A 273 2.92 0.51 24.60
N MET A 274 3.88 0.46 23.68
CA MET A 274 5.27 0.16 24.03
C MET A 274 5.92 1.35 24.70
N VAL A 275 6.77 1.07 25.71
CA VAL A 275 7.52 2.12 26.39
C VAL A 275 8.55 2.71 25.43
N ASP A 276 8.46 4.02 25.25
CA ASP A 276 9.43 4.78 24.47
C ASP A 276 10.63 5.11 25.35
N ASN A 277 11.76 4.46 25.10
CA ASN A 277 13.02 4.62 25.83
C ASN A 277 14.09 5.37 25.03
N ILE A 278 13.70 6.01 23.91
CA ILE A 278 14.62 6.66 22.97
C ILE A 278 14.73 8.15 23.26
#